data_67ed9f2caa9e4b32a16cf69a511e0f04
#
_entry.id   67ed9f2caa9e4b32a16cf69a511e0f04
#
_cell.length_a   1.000
_cell.length_b   1.000
_cell.length_c   1.000
_cell.angle_alpha   90.00
_cell.angle_beta   90.00
_cell.angle_gamma   90.00
#
_symmetry.space_group_name_H-M   'P 1'
#
loop_
_entity.id
_entity.type
_entity.pdbx_description
1 polymer ?
#
loop_
_entity_poly.entity_id
_entity_poly.type
_entity_poly.pdbx_seq_one_letter_code
_entity_poly.pdbx_strand_id
1 'polypeptide(L)'
;RDLRLNEITVTLLTNFQIEHKAKSSSKNGISSYLRAVRALYYSAIKEDQFYPKKNPFLHFKIPTSRRTKKKAISKTDFIKIRDIHYKEGSPVWHAKNYALVMFNCRGMNFIDLVKLQVKDITHDRIFYGRSKTGDQLSVRITGELLEILNFYTKGKSKDDYLFPANYDGSTKHYEKYKSLRRRMNGHLKTIAKDAGIEEHFTTYTIRHSWATIAKFMGISTEVISEGLGHNSLKTTQIYLKSFTNHVLDEANEMVVS
;
A
#
# COMPACT_ATOMS: atom_id res chain seq x y z
N ARG A 1 31.39 11.11 -4.92
CA ARG A 1 32.32 10.38 -4.05
C ARG A 1 31.51 9.54 -3.07
N ASP A 2 31.87 8.26 -2.90
CA ASP A 2 31.23 7.39 -1.91
C ASP A 2 31.67 7.79 -0.49
N LEU A 3 30.73 7.73 0.46
CA LEU A 3 30.96 8.06 1.85
C LEU A 3 31.52 6.81 2.59
N ARG A 4 32.67 6.96 3.23
CA ARG A 4 33.26 5.90 4.06
C ARG A 4 32.61 5.88 5.45
N LEU A 5 32.55 4.71 6.09
CA LEU A 5 31.94 4.56 7.42
C LEU A 5 32.61 5.42 8.52
N ASN A 6 33.92 5.62 8.44
CA ASN A 6 34.66 6.47 9.38
C ASN A 6 34.41 7.98 9.20
N GLU A 7 33.85 8.40 8.05
CA GLU A 7 33.46 9.79 7.78
C GLU A 7 32.07 10.11 8.36
N ILE A 8 31.33 9.12 8.82
CA ILE A 8 30.02 9.33 9.44
C ILE A 8 30.20 9.88 10.85
N THR A 9 29.99 11.18 10.98
CA THR A 9 30.10 11.94 12.25
C THR A 9 28.73 12.50 12.65
N VAL A 10 28.60 12.93 13.91
CA VAL A 10 27.40 13.66 14.37
C VAL A 10 27.15 14.90 13.50
N THR A 11 28.19 15.63 13.19
CA THR A 11 28.12 16.84 12.34
C THR A 11 27.58 16.50 10.94
N LEU A 12 28.09 15.45 10.32
CA LEU A 12 27.59 15.00 9.01
C LEU A 12 26.10 14.67 9.04
N LEU A 13 25.67 13.90 10.04
CA LEU A 13 24.26 13.49 10.20
C LEU A 13 23.35 14.71 10.45
N THR A 14 23.84 15.69 11.20
CA THR A 14 23.13 16.94 11.49
C THR A 14 23.01 17.79 10.22
N ASN A 15 24.10 17.97 9.48
CA ASN A 15 24.11 18.72 8.22
C ASN A 15 23.17 18.07 7.18
N PHE A 16 23.23 16.75 7.04
CA PHE A 16 22.30 16.01 6.19
C PHE A 16 20.83 16.31 6.55
N GLN A 17 20.51 16.31 7.86
CA GLN A 17 19.16 16.62 8.30
C GLN A 17 18.74 18.05 7.97
N ILE A 18 19.64 19.03 8.16
CA ILE A 18 19.38 20.45 7.87
C ILE A 18 19.19 20.67 6.37
N GLU A 19 20.10 20.17 5.53
CA GLU A 19 20.01 20.30 4.08
C GLU A 19 18.75 19.67 3.49
N HIS A 20 18.42 18.45 3.92
CA HIS A 20 17.20 17.79 3.44
C HIS A 20 15.92 18.49 3.90
N LYS A 21 15.94 19.10 5.09
CA LYS A 21 14.83 19.92 5.58
C LYS A 21 14.69 21.20 4.73
N ALA A 22 15.79 21.86 4.38
CA ALA A 22 15.79 23.03 3.49
C ALA A 22 15.26 22.70 2.09
N LYS A 23 15.53 21.48 1.57
CA LYS A 23 14.99 20.97 0.30
C LYS A 23 13.55 20.44 0.42
N SER A 24 12.79 20.82 1.44
CA SER A 24 11.39 20.42 1.68
C SER A 24 11.18 18.90 1.82
N SER A 25 12.21 18.13 2.17
CA SER A 25 12.07 16.69 2.44
C SER A 25 11.23 16.47 3.70
N SER A 26 10.32 15.52 3.66
CA SER A 26 9.48 15.21 4.81
C SER A 26 10.30 14.67 5.99
N LYS A 27 9.88 14.99 7.22
CA LYS A 27 10.52 14.46 8.44
C LYS A 27 10.60 12.92 8.44
N ASN A 28 9.60 12.25 7.88
CA ASN A 28 9.57 10.78 7.77
C ASN A 28 10.58 10.27 6.73
N GLY A 29 10.77 10.98 5.62
CA GLY A 29 11.79 10.67 4.61
C GLY A 29 13.19 10.78 5.19
N ILE A 30 13.51 11.92 5.84
CA ILE A 30 14.80 12.12 6.54
C ILE A 30 15.05 11.01 7.56
N SER A 31 14.04 10.70 8.40
CA SER A 31 14.13 9.62 9.38
C SER A 31 14.39 8.26 8.75
N SER A 32 13.79 7.97 7.59
CA SER A 32 14.00 6.71 6.86
C SER A 32 15.43 6.57 6.35
N TYR A 33 15.98 7.61 5.71
CA TYR A 33 17.37 7.61 5.27
C TYR A 33 18.35 7.43 6.42
N LEU A 34 18.18 8.20 7.51
CA LEU A 34 19.06 8.12 8.67
C LEU A 34 19.00 6.74 9.36
N ARG A 35 17.84 6.08 9.37
CA ARG A 35 17.71 4.70 9.87
C ARG A 35 18.45 3.70 8.97
N ALA A 36 18.39 3.87 7.64
CA ALA A 36 19.11 3.01 6.72
C ALA A 36 20.63 3.15 6.92
N VAL A 37 21.13 4.40 7.01
CA VAL A 37 22.55 4.66 7.30
C VAL A 37 22.96 4.03 8.63
N ARG A 38 22.14 4.18 9.69
CA ARG A 38 22.40 3.56 10.99
C ARG A 38 22.44 2.04 10.91
N ALA A 39 21.52 1.43 10.16
CA ALA A 39 21.48 -0.02 10.01
C ALA A 39 22.73 -0.56 9.33
N LEU A 40 23.18 0.07 8.23
CA LEU A 40 24.43 -0.28 7.54
C LEU A 40 25.66 -0.10 8.44
N TYR A 41 25.71 0.99 9.20
CA TYR A 41 26.80 1.26 10.13
C TYR A 41 26.93 0.17 11.20
N TYR A 42 25.80 -0.21 11.83
CA TYR A 42 25.79 -1.27 12.83
C TYR A 42 25.98 -2.68 12.23
N SER A 43 25.55 -2.92 10.98
CA SER A 43 25.84 -4.18 10.30
C SER A 43 27.35 -4.38 10.11
N ALA A 44 28.05 -3.35 9.65
CA ALA A 44 29.51 -3.42 9.48
C ALA A 44 30.27 -3.65 10.79
N ILE A 45 29.78 -3.07 11.89
CA ILE A 45 30.35 -3.35 13.24
C ILE A 45 30.08 -4.80 13.64
N LYS A 46 28.84 -5.28 13.45
CA LYS A 46 28.45 -6.66 13.82
C LYS A 46 29.19 -7.73 13.01
N GLU A 47 29.54 -7.41 11.78
CA GLU A 47 30.28 -8.31 10.87
C GLU A 47 31.80 -8.15 11.00
N ASP A 48 32.29 -7.46 12.03
CA ASP A 48 33.71 -7.23 12.30
C ASP A 48 34.48 -6.55 11.12
N GLN A 49 33.74 -5.86 10.23
CA GLN A 49 34.33 -5.15 9.10
C GLN A 49 34.73 -3.69 9.41
N PHE A 50 34.28 -3.18 10.57
CA PHE A 50 34.50 -1.81 10.96
C PHE A 50 34.53 -1.62 12.48
N TYR A 51 35.59 -0.99 12.98
CA TYR A 51 35.78 -0.68 14.39
C TYR A 51 35.83 0.84 14.60
N PRO A 52 34.72 1.49 14.95
CA PRO A 52 34.70 2.94 15.13
C PRO A 52 35.41 3.39 16.41
N LYS A 53 36.28 4.40 16.33
CA LYS A 53 36.84 5.06 17.50
C LYS A 53 35.78 5.81 18.31
N LYS A 54 34.75 6.36 17.63
CA LYS A 54 33.60 7.03 18.24
C LYS A 54 32.36 6.64 17.45
N ASN A 55 31.30 6.20 18.13
CA ASN A 55 30.02 5.86 17.46
C ASN A 55 29.11 7.09 17.48
N PRO A 56 28.83 7.72 16.30
CA PRO A 56 28.02 8.93 16.22
C PRO A 56 26.56 8.70 16.63
N PHE A 57 26.03 7.48 16.46
CA PHE A 57 24.65 7.15 16.77
C PHE A 57 24.36 7.00 18.27
N LEU A 58 25.38 7.03 19.12
CA LEU A 58 25.18 7.16 20.56
C LEU A 58 24.78 8.59 20.96
N HIS A 59 25.22 9.58 20.19
CA HIS A 59 25.01 11.00 20.47
C HIS A 59 24.04 11.68 19.49
N PHE A 60 23.78 11.07 18.32
CA PHE A 60 22.85 11.59 17.33
C PHE A 60 21.48 10.92 17.45
N LYS A 61 20.45 11.71 17.77
CA LYS A 61 19.06 11.23 17.85
C LYS A 61 18.36 11.38 16.51
N ILE A 62 18.06 10.24 15.88
CA ILE A 62 17.27 10.24 14.64
C ILE A 62 15.87 10.79 14.91
N PRO A 63 15.36 11.75 14.07
CA PRO A 63 14.04 12.30 14.25
C PRO A 63 12.95 11.22 14.24
N THR A 64 12.05 11.25 15.22
CA THR A 64 10.89 10.34 15.24
C THR A 64 9.95 10.64 14.08
N SER A 65 9.50 9.57 13.41
CA SER A 65 8.49 9.69 12.37
C SER A 65 7.17 10.21 12.94
N ARG A 66 6.52 11.14 12.22
CA ARG A 66 5.18 11.60 12.57
C ARG A 66 4.13 10.69 11.94
N ARG A 67 3.01 10.49 12.65
CA ARG A 67 1.84 9.83 12.08
C ARG A 67 1.34 10.66 10.87
N THR A 68 1.27 10.04 9.70
CA THR A 68 0.74 10.70 8.50
C THR A 68 -0.78 10.61 8.48
N LYS A 69 -1.45 11.69 8.00
CA LYS A 69 -2.90 11.66 7.76
C LYS A 69 -3.23 10.53 6.78
N LYS A 70 -4.16 9.67 7.13
CA LYS A 70 -4.57 8.56 6.28
C LYS A 70 -5.41 9.06 5.11
N LYS A 71 -5.10 8.57 3.91
CA LYS A 71 -5.73 8.98 2.65
C LYS A 71 -6.70 7.88 2.19
N ALA A 72 -7.71 7.58 2.99
CA ALA A 72 -8.79 6.69 2.59
C ALA A 72 -9.93 7.52 2.03
N ILE A 73 -10.52 7.11 0.90
CA ILE A 73 -11.76 7.67 0.37
C ILE A 73 -12.96 7.07 1.09
N SER A 74 -14.10 7.74 1.03
CA SER A 74 -15.36 7.28 1.61
C SER A 74 -15.97 6.14 0.79
N LYS A 75 -16.97 5.43 1.35
CA LYS A 75 -17.77 4.45 0.61
C LYS A 75 -18.51 5.12 -0.56
N THR A 76 -19.06 6.31 -0.33
CA THR A 76 -19.76 7.10 -1.35
C THR A 76 -18.83 7.45 -2.52
N ASP A 77 -17.59 7.88 -2.24
CA ASP A 77 -16.64 8.20 -3.30
C ASP A 77 -16.18 6.96 -4.05
N PHE A 78 -16.05 5.81 -3.36
CA PHE A 78 -15.74 4.56 -4.05
C PHE A 78 -16.89 4.13 -4.99
N ILE A 79 -18.15 4.36 -4.60
CA ILE A 79 -19.32 4.14 -5.47
C ILE A 79 -19.26 5.02 -6.73
N LYS A 80 -18.90 6.31 -6.61
CA LYS A 80 -18.71 7.18 -7.78
C LYS A 80 -17.65 6.62 -8.74
N ILE A 81 -16.51 6.11 -8.21
CA ILE A 81 -15.48 5.45 -9.03
C ILE A 81 -16.02 4.21 -9.73
N ARG A 82 -16.81 3.40 -9.04
CA ARG A 82 -17.42 2.21 -9.60
C ARG A 82 -18.35 2.55 -10.77
N ASP A 83 -19.16 3.55 -10.60
CA ASP A 83 -20.26 3.87 -11.53
C ASP A 83 -19.82 4.72 -12.75
N ILE A 84 -18.60 5.32 -12.72
CA ILE A 84 -18.10 6.07 -13.87
C ILE A 84 -17.80 5.17 -15.05
N HIS A 85 -18.15 5.61 -16.25
CA HIS A 85 -18.01 4.83 -17.49
C HIS A 85 -16.80 5.31 -18.31
N TYR A 86 -16.05 4.36 -18.82
CA TYR A 86 -14.95 4.58 -19.74
C TYR A 86 -15.09 3.66 -20.95
N LYS A 87 -14.51 4.05 -22.07
CA LYS A 87 -14.45 3.20 -23.27
C LYS A 87 -13.75 1.89 -22.94
N GLU A 88 -14.41 0.76 -23.20
CA GLU A 88 -13.88 -0.57 -22.99
C GLU A 88 -12.51 -0.74 -23.67
N GLY A 89 -11.59 -1.43 -23.00
CA GLY A 89 -10.22 -1.66 -23.45
C GLY A 89 -9.30 -0.44 -23.36
N SER A 90 -9.80 0.75 -22.97
CA SER A 90 -8.92 1.91 -22.76
C SER A 90 -8.03 1.71 -21.50
N PRO A 91 -6.84 2.34 -21.44
CA PRO A 91 -5.96 2.22 -20.27
C PRO A 91 -6.62 2.66 -18.95
N VAL A 92 -7.50 3.67 -18.99
CA VAL A 92 -8.24 4.15 -17.82
C VAL A 92 -9.31 3.15 -17.41
N TRP A 93 -10.00 2.52 -18.39
CA TRP A 93 -10.95 1.45 -18.13
C TRP A 93 -10.31 0.25 -17.44
N HIS A 94 -9.15 -0.19 -17.94
CA HIS A 94 -8.37 -1.24 -17.27
C HIS A 94 -7.97 -0.84 -15.85
N ALA A 95 -7.52 0.39 -15.65
CA ALA A 95 -7.13 0.88 -14.33
C ALA A 95 -8.34 0.92 -13.36
N LYS A 96 -9.53 1.31 -13.83
CA LYS A 96 -10.76 1.22 -13.05
C LYS A 96 -11.05 -0.22 -12.63
N ASN A 97 -11.05 -1.16 -13.57
CA ASN A 97 -11.30 -2.57 -13.28
C ASN A 97 -10.28 -3.14 -12.29
N TYR A 98 -9.00 -2.80 -12.42
CA TYR A 98 -7.98 -3.21 -11.46
C TYR A 98 -8.24 -2.65 -10.06
N ALA A 99 -8.70 -1.39 -9.96
CA ALA A 99 -9.08 -0.80 -8.68
C ALA A 99 -10.27 -1.51 -8.06
N LEU A 100 -11.28 -1.86 -8.85
CA LEU A 100 -12.45 -2.62 -8.40
C LEU A 100 -12.06 -4.03 -7.94
N VAL A 101 -11.24 -4.76 -8.69
CA VAL A 101 -10.72 -6.07 -8.27
C VAL A 101 -9.93 -5.96 -6.97
N MET A 102 -9.00 -5.01 -6.88
CA MET A 102 -8.22 -4.80 -5.66
C MET A 102 -9.11 -4.52 -4.45
N PHE A 103 -10.16 -3.72 -4.62
CA PHE A 103 -11.08 -3.38 -3.53
C PHE A 103 -11.95 -4.59 -3.14
N ASN A 104 -12.57 -5.26 -4.12
CA ASN A 104 -13.38 -6.46 -3.89
C ASN A 104 -12.56 -7.61 -3.29
N CYS A 105 -11.26 -7.66 -3.58
CA CYS A 105 -10.31 -8.59 -2.97
C CYS A 105 -9.72 -8.05 -1.65
N ARG A 106 -10.54 -7.40 -0.82
CA ARG A 106 -10.18 -6.91 0.53
C ARG A 106 -8.97 -5.99 0.53
N GLY A 107 -8.87 -5.10 -0.46
CA GLY A 107 -7.74 -4.20 -0.59
C GLY A 107 -6.43 -4.91 -0.98
N MET A 108 -6.52 -5.87 -1.90
CA MET A 108 -5.36 -6.55 -2.50
C MET A 108 -4.30 -5.53 -2.94
N ASN A 109 -3.01 -5.85 -2.73
CA ASN A 109 -1.95 -4.98 -3.22
C ASN A 109 -1.79 -5.11 -4.74
N PHE A 110 -1.38 -4.04 -5.41
CA PHE A 110 -1.18 -4.06 -6.87
C PHE A 110 -0.14 -5.09 -7.33
N ILE A 111 0.88 -5.37 -6.50
CA ILE A 111 1.87 -6.42 -6.81
C ILE A 111 1.24 -7.82 -6.82
N ASP A 112 0.27 -8.06 -5.97
CA ASP A 112 -0.43 -9.35 -5.90
C ASP A 112 -1.41 -9.47 -7.07
N LEU A 113 -2.13 -8.38 -7.42
CA LEU A 113 -3.01 -8.32 -8.59
C LEU A 113 -2.29 -8.68 -9.90
N VAL A 114 -1.14 -8.07 -10.16
CA VAL A 114 -0.43 -8.26 -11.45
C VAL A 114 0.25 -9.61 -11.60
N LYS A 115 0.28 -10.40 -10.53
CA LYS A 115 0.76 -11.78 -10.52
C LYS A 115 -0.32 -12.81 -10.73
N LEU A 116 -1.60 -12.44 -10.58
CA LEU A 116 -2.71 -13.38 -10.69
C LEU A 116 -2.71 -14.08 -12.05
N GLN A 117 -2.90 -15.38 -12.00
CA GLN A 117 -3.10 -16.25 -13.16
C GLN A 117 -4.54 -16.78 -13.19
N VAL A 118 -4.98 -17.28 -14.32
CA VAL A 118 -6.34 -17.83 -14.46
C VAL A 118 -6.57 -19.01 -13.49
N LYS A 119 -5.55 -19.82 -13.23
CA LYS A 119 -5.61 -20.95 -12.29
C LYS A 119 -5.85 -20.55 -10.84
N ASP A 120 -5.60 -19.28 -10.48
CA ASP A 120 -5.86 -18.76 -9.14
C ASP A 120 -7.36 -18.57 -8.88
N ILE A 121 -8.18 -18.67 -9.94
CA ILE A 121 -9.64 -18.71 -9.86
C ILE A 121 -10.07 -20.16 -9.78
N THR A 122 -10.64 -20.56 -8.65
CA THR A 122 -11.12 -21.93 -8.43
C THR A 122 -12.54 -21.87 -7.84
N HIS A 123 -13.51 -22.44 -8.55
CA HIS A 123 -14.93 -22.39 -8.22
C HIS A 123 -15.42 -20.93 -8.06
N ASP A 124 -15.91 -20.58 -6.89
CA ASP A 124 -16.42 -19.25 -6.54
C ASP A 124 -15.40 -18.36 -5.81
N ARG A 125 -14.09 -18.69 -5.88
CA ARG A 125 -13.06 -18.00 -5.10
C ARG A 125 -11.80 -17.69 -5.91
N ILE A 126 -11.11 -16.61 -5.50
CA ILE A 126 -9.74 -16.30 -5.92
C ILE A 126 -8.81 -16.70 -4.77
N PHE A 127 -7.80 -17.49 -5.07
CA PHE A 127 -6.72 -17.85 -4.14
C PHE A 127 -5.43 -17.16 -4.57
N TYR A 128 -4.74 -16.53 -3.67
CA TYR A 128 -3.46 -15.89 -4.00
C TYR A 128 -2.51 -15.82 -2.81
N GLY A 129 -1.22 -15.96 -3.07
CA GLY A 129 -0.16 -15.75 -2.10
C GLY A 129 0.20 -14.28 -1.98
N ARG A 130 0.22 -13.75 -0.76
CA ARG A 130 0.60 -12.37 -0.51
C ARG A 130 2.10 -12.18 -0.69
N SER A 131 2.54 -11.41 -1.69
CA SER A 131 3.95 -11.23 -2.04
C SER A 131 4.85 -10.73 -0.90
N LYS A 132 4.29 -10.03 0.09
CA LYS A 132 5.07 -9.48 1.22
C LYS A 132 5.31 -10.47 2.35
N THR A 133 4.38 -11.37 2.62
CA THR A 133 4.37 -12.23 3.82
C THR A 133 4.31 -13.71 3.49
N GLY A 134 3.97 -14.08 2.25
CA GLY A 134 3.77 -15.47 1.84
C GLY A 134 2.41 -16.05 2.22
N ASP A 135 1.62 -15.34 3.03
CA ASP A 135 0.32 -15.84 3.49
C ASP A 135 -0.63 -16.11 2.33
N GLN A 136 -1.30 -17.25 2.37
CA GLN A 136 -2.34 -17.62 1.42
C GLN A 136 -3.65 -16.95 1.79
N LEU A 137 -4.23 -16.21 0.87
CA LEU A 137 -5.52 -15.54 1.04
C LEU A 137 -6.52 -16.09 0.02
N SER A 138 -7.79 -16.11 0.43
CA SER A 138 -8.88 -16.59 -0.40
C SER A 138 -10.06 -15.64 -0.30
N VAL A 139 -10.56 -15.20 -1.44
CA VAL A 139 -11.66 -14.24 -1.53
C VAL A 139 -12.79 -14.80 -2.38
N ARG A 140 -14.03 -14.75 -1.86
CA ARG A 140 -15.21 -15.14 -2.62
C ARG A 140 -15.48 -14.16 -3.76
N ILE A 141 -15.80 -14.69 -4.92
CA ILE A 141 -16.17 -13.91 -6.11
C ILE A 141 -17.61 -13.42 -5.95
N THR A 142 -17.80 -12.10 -5.93
CA THR A 142 -19.10 -11.44 -5.96
C THR A 142 -19.55 -11.22 -7.40
N GLY A 143 -20.84 -10.86 -7.63
CA GLY A 143 -21.35 -10.63 -8.99
C GLY A 143 -20.55 -9.60 -9.79
N GLU A 144 -20.27 -8.43 -9.19
CA GLU A 144 -19.44 -7.38 -9.82
C GLU A 144 -18.02 -7.88 -10.17
N LEU A 145 -17.41 -8.62 -9.27
CA LEU A 145 -16.09 -9.21 -9.50
C LEU A 145 -16.13 -10.26 -10.61
N LEU A 146 -17.19 -11.07 -10.66
CA LEU A 146 -17.39 -12.09 -11.69
C LEU A 146 -17.46 -11.49 -13.09
N GLU A 147 -18.20 -10.40 -13.27
CA GLU A 147 -18.30 -9.70 -14.57
C GLU A 147 -16.92 -9.23 -15.05
N ILE A 148 -16.13 -8.62 -14.17
CA ILE A 148 -14.79 -8.19 -14.51
C ILE A 148 -13.88 -9.39 -14.84
N LEU A 149 -13.94 -10.45 -14.04
CA LEU A 149 -13.09 -11.63 -14.25
C LEU A 149 -13.43 -12.35 -15.56
N ASN A 150 -14.72 -12.45 -15.92
CA ASN A 150 -15.18 -13.06 -17.18
C ASN A 150 -14.56 -12.35 -18.40
N PHE A 151 -14.45 -11.03 -18.37
CA PHE A 151 -13.77 -10.30 -19.44
C PHE A 151 -12.29 -10.70 -19.57
N TYR A 152 -11.58 -10.80 -18.44
CA TYR A 152 -10.14 -11.05 -18.44
C TYR A 152 -9.74 -12.53 -18.61
N THR A 153 -10.64 -13.46 -18.38
CA THR A 153 -10.38 -14.91 -18.56
C THR A 153 -10.70 -15.41 -19.97
N LYS A 154 -11.49 -14.64 -20.74
CA LYS A 154 -11.94 -15.05 -22.08
C LYS A 154 -10.75 -15.37 -22.98
N GLY A 155 -10.73 -16.60 -23.51
CA GLY A 155 -9.70 -17.09 -24.45
C GLY A 155 -8.32 -17.35 -23.81
N LYS A 156 -8.23 -17.46 -22.48
CA LYS A 156 -6.98 -17.72 -21.77
C LYS A 156 -6.89 -19.14 -21.22
N SER A 157 -5.67 -19.64 -21.17
CA SER A 157 -5.30 -20.88 -20.51
C SER A 157 -5.07 -20.69 -19.00
N LYS A 158 -5.07 -21.77 -18.23
CA LYS A 158 -4.91 -21.73 -16.77
C LYS A 158 -3.66 -21.00 -16.29
N ASP A 159 -2.55 -21.16 -17.00
CA ASP A 159 -1.26 -20.58 -16.64
C ASP A 159 -1.03 -19.16 -17.17
N ASP A 160 -1.97 -18.62 -17.94
CA ASP A 160 -1.90 -17.25 -18.42
C ASP A 160 -2.14 -16.26 -17.28
N TYR A 161 -1.44 -15.11 -17.35
CA TYR A 161 -1.73 -14.00 -16.44
C TYR A 161 -3.15 -13.48 -16.64
N LEU A 162 -3.85 -13.32 -15.53
CA LEU A 162 -5.24 -12.84 -15.55
C LEU A 162 -5.34 -11.45 -16.18
N PHE A 163 -4.43 -10.56 -15.83
CA PHE A 163 -4.43 -9.18 -16.32
C PHE A 163 -3.28 -8.87 -17.28
N PRO A 164 -3.48 -8.00 -18.30
CA PRO A 164 -2.39 -7.55 -19.19
C PRO A 164 -1.20 -6.90 -18.47
N ALA A 165 -1.45 -6.32 -17.29
CA ALA A 165 -0.42 -5.75 -16.42
C ALA A 165 0.37 -6.85 -15.67
N ASN A 166 0.84 -7.86 -16.36
CA ASN A 166 1.51 -9.02 -15.81
C ASN A 166 2.90 -8.72 -15.22
N TYR A 167 3.26 -9.45 -14.15
CA TYR A 167 4.56 -9.40 -13.52
C TYR A 167 4.90 -10.76 -12.89
N ASP A 168 6.02 -11.34 -13.25
CA ASP A 168 6.46 -12.68 -12.81
C ASP A 168 7.04 -12.73 -11.38
N GLY A 169 7.20 -11.58 -10.74
CA GLY A 169 7.79 -11.49 -9.40
C GLY A 169 9.31 -11.42 -9.38
N SER A 170 9.99 -11.55 -10.53
CA SER A 170 11.44 -11.55 -10.60
C SER A 170 12.07 -10.17 -10.37
N THR A 171 13.30 -10.15 -9.84
CA THR A 171 14.09 -8.93 -9.72
C THR A 171 14.42 -8.33 -11.08
N LYS A 172 14.61 -9.18 -12.11
CA LYS A 172 14.87 -8.77 -13.50
C LYS A 172 13.76 -7.88 -14.05
N HIS A 173 12.49 -8.17 -13.75
CA HIS A 173 11.35 -7.41 -14.26
C HIS A 173 10.80 -6.38 -13.25
N TYR A 174 11.49 -6.13 -12.14
CA TYR A 174 11.02 -5.21 -11.11
C TYR A 174 10.89 -3.76 -11.59
N GLU A 175 11.77 -3.29 -12.48
CA GLU A 175 11.66 -1.95 -13.09
C GLU A 175 10.40 -1.84 -13.97
N LYS A 176 10.05 -2.90 -14.71
CA LYS A 176 8.78 -2.98 -15.46
C LYS A 176 7.59 -2.81 -14.53
N TYR A 177 7.59 -3.54 -13.40
CA TYR A 177 6.55 -3.41 -12.38
C TYR A 177 6.46 -1.99 -11.80
N LYS A 178 7.59 -1.35 -11.48
CA LYS A 178 7.59 0.05 -11.00
C LYS A 178 6.97 1.01 -12.01
N SER A 179 7.28 0.84 -13.29
CA SER A 179 6.70 1.63 -14.38
C SER A 179 5.18 1.39 -14.53
N LEU A 180 4.74 0.12 -14.45
CA LEU A 180 3.31 -0.25 -14.45
C LEU A 180 2.57 0.42 -13.29
N ARG A 181 3.11 0.32 -12.07
CA ARG A 181 2.51 0.94 -10.88
C ARG A 181 2.43 2.46 -11.01
N ARG A 182 3.45 3.10 -11.58
CA ARG A 182 3.42 4.56 -11.83
C ARG A 182 2.31 4.95 -12.79
N ARG A 183 2.17 4.23 -13.91
CA ARG A 183 1.08 4.46 -14.90
C ARG A 183 -0.28 4.20 -14.27
N MET A 184 -0.44 3.10 -13.54
CA MET A 184 -1.66 2.80 -12.80
C MET A 184 -2.06 3.95 -11.87
N ASN A 185 -1.13 4.46 -11.06
CA ASN A 185 -1.41 5.60 -10.18
C ASN A 185 -1.73 6.89 -10.95
N GLY A 186 -1.18 7.08 -12.16
CA GLY A 186 -1.56 8.17 -13.06
C GLY A 186 -3.03 8.06 -13.49
N HIS A 187 -3.47 6.89 -13.94
CA HIS A 187 -4.86 6.65 -14.31
C HIS A 187 -5.81 6.76 -13.11
N LEU A 188 -5.42 6.27 -11.93
CA LEU A 188 -6.22 6.43 -10.71
C LEU A 188 -6.40 7.90 -10.33
N LYS A 189 -5.40 8.75 -10.56
CA LYS A 189 -5.53 10.20 -10.38
C LYS A 189 -6.54 10.81 -11.36
N THR A 190 -6.55 10.37 -12.62
CA THR A 190 -7.55 10.76 -13.62
C THR A 190 -8.94 10.33 -13.17
N ILE A 191 -9.13 9.08 -12.79
CA ILE A 191 -10.41 8.53 -12.31
C ILE A 191 -10.94 9.31 -11.10
N ALA A 192 -10.08 9.63 -10.13
CA ALA A 192 -10.48 10.44 -8.97
C ALA A 192 -10.97 11.84 -9.39
N LYS A 193 -10.25 12.49 -10.31
CA LYS A 193 -10.64 13.80 -10.85
C LYS A 193 -11.99 13.74 -11.55
N ASP A 194 -12.19 12.74 -12.41
CA ASP A 194 -13.43 12.56 -13.17
C ASP A 194 -14.63 12.22 -12.26
N ALA A 195 -14.36 11.53 -11.13
CA ALA A 195 -15.35 11.24 -10.10
C ALA A 195 -15.59 12.40 -9.11
N GLY A 196 -14.92 13.54 -9.27
CA GLY A 196 -15.02 14.69 -8.37
C GLY A 196 -14.46 14.42 -6.96
N ILE A 197 -13.41 13.59 -6.85
CA ILE A 197 -12.80 13.22 -5.57
C ILE A 197 -11.51 14.02 -5.39
N GLU A 198 -11.44 14.83 -4.34
CA GLU A 198 -10.24 15.65 -4.03
C GLU A 198 -9.12 14.83 -3.38
N GLU A 199 -9.47 13.74 -2.70
CA GLU A 199 -8.51 12.89 -2.03
C GLU A 199 -7.58 12.19 -3.02
N HIS A 200 -6.32 12.06 -2.61
CA HIS A 200 -5.31 11.39 -3.42
C HIS A 200 -5.60 9.89 -3.54
N PHE A 201 -6.05 9.45 -4.71
CA PHE A 201 -6.40 8.06 -4.99
C PHE A 201 -5.25 7.33 -5.69
N THR A 202 -4.77 6.26 -5.09
CA THR A 202 -3.63 5.45 -5.57
C THR A 202 -3.88 3.97 -5.26
N THR A 203 -3.08 3.08 -5.83
CA THR A 203 -3.11 1.65 -5.51
C THR A 203 -3.02 1.37 -3.99
N TYR A 204 -2.30 2.21 -3.25
CA TYR A 204 -2.19 2.09 -1.79
C TYR A 204 -3.43 2.62 -1.06
N THR A 205 -4.05 3.67 -1.58
CA THR A 205 -5.29 4.24 -1.05
C THR A 205 -6.44 3.25 -1.09
N ILE A 206 -6.53 2.40 -2.12
CA ILE A 206 -7.58 1.38 -2.25
C ILE A 206 -7.61 0.48 -1.00
N ARG A 207 -6.45 -0.01 -0.57
CA ARG A 207 -6.35 -0.87 0.62
C ARG A 207 -6.72 -0.12 1.90
N HIS A 208 -6.30 1.14 2.04
CA HIS A 208 -6.69 1.98 3.16
C HIS A 208 -8.19 2.25 3.18
N SER A 209 -8.79 2.45 2.01
CA SER A 209 -10.22 2.71 1.88
C SER A 209 -11.04 1.49 2.28
N TRP A 210 -10.69 0.30 1.78
CA TRP A 210 -11.36 -0.93 2.17
C TRP A 210 -11.34 -1.12 3.69
N ALA A 211 -10.16 -1.03 4.31
CA ALA A 211 -10.00 -1.19 5.75
C ALA A 211 -10.77 -0.14 6.57
N THR A 212 -10.76 1.12 6.11
CA THR A 212 -11.45 2.23 6.79
C THR A 212 -12.96 2.10 6.66
N ILE A 213 -13.46 1.76 5.46
CA ILE A 213 -14.89 1.53 5.22
C ILE A 213 -15.38 0.36 6.07
N ALA A 214 -14.65 -0.77 6.10
CA ALA A 214 -14.98 -1.92 6.93
C ALA A 214 -15.09 -1.54 8.41
N LYS A 215 -14.15 -0.73 8.93
CA LYS A 215 -14.19 -0.22 10.29
C LYS A 215 -15.45 0.63 10.57
N PHE A 216 -15.79 1.56 9.66
CA PHE A 216 -16.99 2.39 9.82
C PHE A 216 -18.30 1.61 9.66
N MET A 217 -18.24 0.43 9.05
CA MET A 217 -19.36 -0.52 9.01
C MET A 217 -19.45 -1.43 10.26
N GLY A 218 -18.64 -1.18 11.29
CA GLY A 218 -18.66 -1.93 12.54
C GLY A 218 -17.90 -3.27 12.50
N ILE A 219 -17.15 -3.56 11.40
CA ILE A 219 -16.37 -4.79 11.33
C ILE A 219 -15.18 -4.69 12.30
N SER A 220 -14.97 -5.72 13.11
CA SER A 220 -13.93 -5.74 14.13
C SER A 220 -12.52 -5.61 13.51
N THR A 221 -11.61 -5.04 14.28
CA THR A 221 -10.22 -4.84 13.82
C THR A 221 -9.51 -6.17 13.54
N GLU A 222 -9.88 -7.23 14.25
CA GLU A 222 -9.35 -8.59 14.08
C GLU A 222 -9.76 -9.15 12.72
N VAL A 223 -11.03 -9.08 12.36
CA VAL A 223 -11.56 -9.52 11.06
C VAL A 223 -10.95 -8.69 9.92
N ILE A 224 -10.81 -7.37 10.11
CA ILE A 224 -10.12 -6.50 9.14
C ILE A 224 -8.66 -6.93 9.00
N SER A 225 -7.97 -7.23 10.09
CA SER A 225 -6.56 -7.64 10.11
C SER A 225 -6.34 -8.93 9.34
N GLU A 226 -7.17 -9.92 9.61
CA GLU A 226 -7.15 -11.22 8.92
C GLU A 226 -7.50 -11.05 7.44
N GLY A 227 -8.57 -10.33 7.12
CA GLY A 227 -8.97 -10.02 5.74
C GLY A 227 -7.89 -9.30 4.93
N LEU A 228 -7.05 -8.51 5.58
CA LEU A 228 -5.88 -7.86 4.98
C LEU A 228 -4.64 -8.78 4.95
N GLY A 229 -4.64 -9.93 5.62
CA GLY A 229 -3.46 -10.77 5.79
C GLY A 229 -2.36 -10.05 6.59
N HIS A 230 -2.68 -9.44 7.72
CA HIS A 230 -1.70 -8.82 8.61
C HIS A 230 -1.37 -9.76 9.77
N ASN A 231 -0.09 -9.99 10.02
CA ASN A 231 0.40 -10.81 11.13
C ASN A 231 0.33 -10.08 12.49
N SER A 232 -0.13 -8.82 12.51
CA SER A 232 -0.23 -8.01 13.73
C SER A 232 -1.34 -6.98 13.64
N LEU A 233 -2.20 -6.93 14.67
CA LEU A 233 -3.24 -5.91 14.83
C LEU A 233 -2.67 -4.49 14.83
N LYS A 234 -1.48 -4.28 15.38
CA LYS A 234 -0.78 -3.00 15.37
C LYS A 234 -0.56 -2.50 13.93
N THR A 235 -0.27 -3.41 13.00
CA THR A 235 -0.15 -3.07 11.57
C THR A 235 -1.49 -2.59 11.02
N THR A 236 -2.60 -3.25 11.38
CA THR A 236 -3.94 -2.87 10.94
C THR A 236 -4.36 -1.51 11.48
N GLN A 237 -4.10 -1.23 12.75
CA GLN A 237 -4.38 0.07 13.37
C GLN A 237 -3.70 1.24 12.66
N ILE A 238 -2.53 1.00 12.02
CA ILE A 238 -1.85 2.01 11.21
C ILE A 238 -2.67 2.36 9.95
N TYR A 239 -3.46 1.45 9.41
CA TYR A 239 -4.28 1.68 8.21
C TYR A 239 -5.59 2.41 8.51
N LEU A 240 -6.10 2.29 9.72
CA LEU A 240 -7.43 2.80 10.06
C LEU A 240 -7.39 4.32 10.33
N LYS A 241 -8.34 5.05 9.77
CA LYS A 241 -8.63 6.44 10.17
C LYS A 241 -9.20 6.44 11.60
N SER A 242 -8.98 7.52 12.34
CA SER A 242 -9.69 7.78 13.59
C SER A 242 -11.19 7.93 13.32
N PHE A 243 -12.02 7.59 14.27
CA PHE A 243 -13.43 7.94 14.21
C PHE A 243 -13.62 9.46 14.23
N THR A 244 -14.70 9.93 13.64
CA THR A 244 -15.15 11.32 13.77
C THR A 244 -15.75 11.55 15.16
N ASN A 245 -15.82 12.79 15.61
CA ASN A 245 -16.47 13.12 16.88
C ASN A 245 -17.91 12.61 16.91
N HIS A 246 -18.67 12.77 15.83
CA HIS A 246 -20.06 12.28 15.72
C HIS A 246 -20.16 10.77 16.07
N VAL A 247 -19.32 9.92 15.51
CA VAL A 247 -19.34 8.48 15.83
C VAL A 247 -18.95 8.19 17.28
N LEU A 248 -18.05 9.01 17.84
CA LEU A 248 -17.65 8.88 19.25
C LEU A 248 -18.77 9.35 20.18
N ASP A 249 -19.50 10.40 19.80
CA ASP A 249 -20.62 10.95 20.56
C ASP A 249 -21.80 9.98 20.55
N GLU A 250 -22.17 9.42 19.37
CA GLU A 250 -23.19 8.37 19.26
C GLU A 250 -22.86 7.13 20.11
N ALA A 251 -21.59 6.68 20.05
CA ALA A 251 -21.15 5.55 20.86
C ALA A 251 -21.24 5.87 22.37
N ASN A 252 -20.92 7.10 22.78
CA ASN A 252 -21.04 7.53 24.16
C ASN A 252 -22.50 7.59 24.61
N GLU A 253 -23.42 8.12 23.78
CA GLU A 253 -24.85 8.14 24.07
C GLU A 253 -25.40 6.72 24.30
N MET A 254 -24.99 5.75 23.48
CA MET A 254 -25.37 4.34 23.66
C MET A 254 -24.85 3.71 24.97
N VAL A 255 -23.73 4.20 25.49
CA VAL A 255 -23.12 3.65 26.72
C VAL A 255 -23.75 4.26 27.95
N VAL A 256 -24.19 5.53 27.90
CA VAL A 256 -24.72 6.25 29.07
C VAL A 256 -26.24 6.23 29.17
N SER A 257 -26.94 5.77 28.12
CA SER A 257 -28.39 5.54 28.11
C SER A 257 -28.75 4.19 28.73
#